data_5236e546cd67fa5c695107493e985b51
#
_entry.id   5236e546cd67fa5c695107493e985b51
#
_cell.length_a   1.000
_cell.length_b   1.000
_cell.length_c   1.000
_cell.angle_alpha   90.00
_cell.angle_beta   90.00
_cell.angle_gamma   90.00
#
_symmetry.space_group_name_H-M   'P 1'
#
loop_
_entity.id
_entity.type
_entity.pdbx_description
1 polymer ?
#
loop_
_entity_poly.entity_id
_entity_poly.type
_entity_poly.pdbx_seq_one_letter_code
_entity_poly.pdbx_strand_id
1 'polypeptide(L)'
;KGLMPDGTTRFSYKGQPIFHYMGCSTFSNFTVLPEIAVAKIREDAPFQSSCYIGCGVTTGVGAVVNTAKVQVGDNVVVFGLGGIGLNVIQGARLAGAGMIIGVDINPDREEWGRKFGMTAFLNSRGMSREDVVAAIVAMTDGGADYTFDATGNTEVMRTALEACHRGWGTSIII
;
A
#
# COMPACT_ATOMS: atom_id res chain seq x y z
N LYS A 1 -23.85 1.59 -4.49
CA LYS A 1 -24.82 2.39 -3.72
C LYS A 1 -25.00 1.88 -2.27
N GLY A 2 -24.30 0.82 -1.87
CA GLY A 2 -24.43 0.24 -0.52
C GLY A 2 -25.74 -0.49 -0.26
N LEU A 3 -26.45 -0.89 -1.29
CA LEU A 3 -27.67 -1.67 -1.22
C LEU A 3 -27.46 -3.05 -1.86
N MET A 4 -28.29 -4.00 -1.49
CA MET A 4 -28.38 -5.28 -2.16
C MET A 4 -28.97 -5.13 -3.58
N PRO A 5 -28.84 -6.15 -4.45
CA PRO A 5 -29.39 -6.09 -5.82
C PRO A 5 -30.89 -5.78 -5.89
N ASP A 6 -31.65 -6.14 -4.86
CA ASP A 6 -33.08 -5.86 -4.73
C ASP A 6 -33.41 -4.42 -4.27
N GLY A 7 -32.38 -3.56 -4.10
CA GLY A 7 -32.53 -2.17 -3.66
C GLY A 7 -32.74 -2.00 -2.16
N THR A 8 -32.60 -3.06 -1.35
CA THR A 8 -32.82 -3.04 0.10
C THR A 8 -31.50 -3.17 0.88
N THR A 9 -31.56 -3.01 2.19
CA THR A 9 -30.50 -3.35 3.14
C THR A 9 -31.04 -4.31 4.20
N ARG A 10 -30.16 -5.21 4.70
CA ARG A 10 -30.46 -6.14 5.79
C ARG A 10 -30.06 -5.59 7.15
N PHE A 11 -29.38 -4.44 7.18
CA PHE A 11 -28.86 -3.87 8.40
C PHE A 11 -29.63 -2.63 8.83
N SER A 12 -29.76 -2.48 10.15
CA SER A 12 -30.30 -1.26 10.73
C SER A 12 -29.58 -0.91 12.03
N TYR A 13 -29.52 0.36 12.35
CA TYR A 13 -29.05 0.88 13.63
C TYR A 13 -30.08 1.88 14.17
N LYS A 14 -30.58 1.63 15.37
CA LYS A 14 -31.64 2.46 16.00
C LYS A 14 -32.85 2.70 15.07
N GLY A 15 -33.27 1.66 14.35
CA GLY A 15 -34.39 1.71 13.41
C GLY A 15 -34.12 2.40 12.08
N GLN A 16 -32.90 2.90 11.84
CA GLN A 16 -32.47 3.49 10.56
C GLN A 16 -31.72 2.46 9.71
N PRO A 17 -31.99 2.38 8.40
CA PRO A 17 -31.26 1.47 7.52
C PRO A 17 -29.79 1.86 7.41
N ILE A 18 -28.90 0.87 7.40
CA ILE A 18 -27.45 1.04 7.19
C ILE A 18 -27.07 0.41 5.86
N PHE A 19 -26.20 1.08 5.11
CA PHE A 19 -25.71 0.58 3.84
C PHE A 19 -24.69 -0.56 4.02
N HIS A 20 -24.67 -1.46 3.06
CA HIS A 20 -23.67 -2.51 2.96
C HIS A 20 -22.35 -1.96 2.47
N TYR A 21 -21.24 -2.28 3.15
CA TYR A 21 -19.91 -1.96 2.65
C TYR A 21 -19.50 -2.96 1.58
N MET A 22 -19.14 -2.47 0.41
CA MET A 22 -18.69 -3.27 -0.76
C MET A 22 -19.67 -4.41 -1.17
N GLY A 23 -20.92 -4.31 -0.77
CA GLY A 23 -21.93 -5.34 -1.07
C GLY A 23 -21.82 -6.63 -0.22
N CYS A 24 -20.85 -6.73 0.69
CA CYS A 24 -20.61 -7.95 1.45
C CYS A 24 -20.70 -7.79 2.97
N SER A 25 -20.27 -6.68 3.54
CA SER A 25 -20.39 -6.39 4.99
C SER A 25 -19.94 -7.55 5.88
N THR A 26 -18.66 -7.94 5.74
CA THR A 26 -18.09 -9.13 6.41
C THR A 26 -17.78 -8.94 7.89
N PHE A 27 -18.04 -7.76 8.48
CA PHE A 27 -17.92 -7.51 9.92
C PHE A 27 -19.15 -8.08 10.68
N SER A 28 -19.37 -9.39 10.51
CA SER A 28 -20.47 -10.12 11.10
C SER A 28 -20.11 -11.60 11.26
N ASN A 29 -20.84 -12.31 12.12
CA ASN A 29 -20.64 -13.75 12.35
C ASN A 29 -21.03 -14.59 11.11
N PHE A 30 -21.96 -14.10 10.32
CA PHE A 30 -22.42 -14.74 9.10
C PHE A 30 -22.55 -13.69 8.00
N THR A 31 -22.16 -14.06 6.80
CA THR A 31 -22.36 -13.22 5.62
C THR A 31 -22.87 -14.06 4.45
N VAL A 32 -23.66 -13.44 3.59
CA VAL A 32 -24.16 -14.05 2.36
C VAL A 32 -23.61 -13.24 1.20
N LEU A 33 -22.87 -13.90 0.33
CA LEU A 33 -22.17 -13.27 -0.78
C LEU A 33 -22.51 -13.98 -2.09
N PRO A 34 -22.52 -13.26 -3.22
CA PRO A 34 -22.51 -13.89 -4.54
C PRO A 34 -21.26 -14.76 -4.70
N GLU A 35 -21.40 -15.94 -5.30
CA GLU A 35 -20.29 -16.89 -5.52
C GLU A 35 -19.13 -16.24 -6.26
N ILE A 36 -19.40 -15.34 -7.23
CA ILE A 36 -18.37 -14.61 -7.99
C ILE A 36 -17.53 -13.65 -7.13
N ALA A 37 -18.01 -13.27 -5.95
CA ALA A 37 -17.33 -12.35 -5.03
C ALA A 37 -16.38 -13.06 -4.05
N VAL A 38 -16.30 -14.39 -4.12
CA VAL A 38 -15.49 -15.20 -3.21
C VAL A 38 -14.52 -16.09 -3.98
N ALA A 39 -13.39 -16.38 -3.34
CA ALA A 39 -12.44 -17.37 -3.84
C ALA A 39 -12.23 -18.42 -2.75
N LYS A 40 -12.33 -19.70 -3.14
CA LYS A 40 -12.01 -20.80 -2.24
C LYS A 40 -10.51 -20.83 -1.99
N ILE A 41 -10.12 -20.84 -0.74
CA ILE A 41 -8.73 -21.01 -0.30
C ILE A 41 -8.52 -22.41 0.26
N ARG A 42 -7.26 -22.77 0.54
CA ARG A 42 -6.91 -24.04 1.18
C ARG A 42 -7.58 -24.16 2.55
N GLU A 43 -8.02 -25.35 2.91
CA GLU A 43 -8.70 -25.62 4.20
C GLU A 43 -7.78 -25.43 5.41
N ASP A 44 -6.48 -25.68 5.22
CA ASP A 44 -5.42 -25.52 6.22
C ASP A 44 -4.84 -24.08 6.31
N ALA A 45 -5.36 -23.14 5.52
CA ALA A 45 -4.88 -21.76 5.54
C ALA A 45 -5.28 -21.06 6.85
N PRO A 46 -4.30 -20.52 7.62
CA PRO A 46 -4.60 -19.86 8.88
C PRO A 46 -5.33 -18.52 8.63
N PHE A 47 -6.48 -18.34 9.28
CA PHE A 47 -7.29 -17.13 9.12
C PHE A 47 -6.53 -15.84 9.44
N GLN A 48 -5.64 -15.88 10.45
CA GLN A 48 -4.83 -14.73 10.89
C GLN A 48 -3.95 -14.17 9.78
N SER A 49 -3.48 -15.01 8.85
CA SER A 49 -2.65 -14.58 7.73
C SER A 49 -3.48 -14.37 6.46
N SER A 50 -4.48 -15.23 6.23
CA SER A 50 -5.28 -15.20 5.01
C SER A 50 -6.13 -13.94 4.87
N CYS A 51 -6.57 -13.35 6.00
CA CYS A 51 -7.41 -12.14 5.99
C CYS A 51 -6.72 -10.91 5.39
N TYR A 52 -5.39 -10.87 5.34
CA TYR A 52 -4.65 -9.75 4.74
C TYR A 52 -4.55 -9.83 3.22
N ILE A 53 -4.73 -11.03 2.63
CA ILE A 53 -4.49 -11.25 1.20
C ILE A 53 -5.51 -10.50 0.34
N GLY A 54 -6.77 -10.44 0.76
CA GLY A 54 -7.85 -9.86 -0.02
C GLY A 54 -7.76 -8.34 -0.23
N CYS A 55 -6.93 -7.62 0.53
CA CYS A 55 -6.81 -6.18 0.43
C CYS A 55 -5.34 -5.72 0.51
N GLY A 56 -4.78 -5.61 1.72
CA GLY A 56 -3.50 -4.94 1.94
C GLY A 56 -2.32 -5.57 1.21
N VAL A 57 -2.23 -6.90 1.20
CA VAL A 57 -1.15 -7.63 0.49
C VAL A 57 -1.29 -7.45 -1.02
N THR A 58 -2.48 -7.73 -1.54
CA THR A 58 -2.75 -7.63 -2.99
C THR A 58 -2.57 -6.19 -3.49
N THR A 59 -3.00 -5.19 -2.72
CA THR A 59 -2.82 -3.78 -3.06
C THR A 59 -1.33 -3.41 -3.12
N GLY A 60 -0.57 -3.68 -2.08
CA GLY A 60 0.83 -3.28 -2.00
C GLY A 60 1.72 -4.04 -3.00
N VAL A 61 1.65 -5.36 -3.01
CA VAL A 61 2.43 -6.20 -3.96
C VAL A 61 1.99 -5.94 -5.39
N GLY A 62 0.67 -5.83 -5.64
CA GLY A 62 0.12 -5.58 -6.97
C GLY A 62 0.50 -4.22 -7.54
N ALA A 63 0.59 -3.18 -6.70
CA ALA A 63 1.07 -1.87 -7.13
C ALA A 63 2.49 -1.95 -7.72
N VAL A 64 3.36 -2.76 -7.12
CA VAL A 64 4.73 -2.95 -7.59
C VAL A 64 4.79 -3.82 -8.85
N VAL A 65 4.19 -5.02 -8.79
CA VAL A 65 4.38 -6.05 -9.83
C VAL A 65 3.52 -5.77 -11.05
N ASN A 66 2.27 -5.35 -10.85
CA ASN A 66 1.29 -5.20 -11.93
C ASN A 66 1.19 -3.77 -12.46
N THR A 67 1.18 -2.78 -11.56
CA THR A 67 1.00 -1.37 -11.95
C THR A 67 2.32 -0.74 -12.36
N ALA A 68 3.30 -0.68 -11.46
CA ALA A 68 4.60 -0.08 -11.72
C ALA A 68 5.48 -0.98 -12.61
N LYS A 69 5.38 -2.30 -12.44
CA LYS A 69 6.23 -3.29 -13.15
C LYS A 69 7.71 -3.06 -12.86
N VAL A 70 8.02 -2.85 -11.60
CA VAL A 70 9.39 -2.66 -11.10
C VAL A 70 10.31 -3.77 -11.62
N GLN A 71 11.48 -3.39 -12.10
CA GLN A 71 12.48 -4.28 -12.66
C GLN A 71 13.62 -4.55 -11.67
N VAL A 72 14.40 -5.57 -11.96
CA VAL A 72 15.63 -5.89 -11.20
C VAL A 72 16.60 -4.71 -11.27
N GLY A 73 17.04 -4.24 -10.11
CA GLY A 73 18.00 -3.14 -9.99
C GLY A 73 17.39 -1.75 -9.80
N ASP A 74 16.09 -1.57 -10.01
CA ASP A 74 15.43 -0.27 -9.86
C ASP A 74 15.51 0.28 -8.43
N ASN A 75 15.53 1.61 -8.30
CA ASN A 75 15.44 2.33 -7.04
C ASN A 75 13.97 2.62 -6.71
N VAL A 76 13.50 2.10 -5.59
CA VAL A 76 12.12 2.21 -5.14
C VAL A 76 12.05 3.01 -3.83
N VAL A 77 11.13 3.97 -3.76
CA VAL A 77 10.85 4.73 -2.54
C VAL A 77 9.40 4.54 -2.12
N VAL A 78 9.18 4.24 -0.85
CA VAL A 78 7.86 3.98 -0.28
C VAL A 78 7.58 4.98 0.84
N PHE A 79 6.60 5.83 0.65
CA PHE A 79 6.13 6.78 1.65
C PHE A 79 4.99 6.19 2.46
N GLY A 80 5.20 6.11 3.78
CA GLY A 80 4.28 5.50 4.73
C GLY A 80 4.49 3.99 4.89
N LEU A 81 5.00 3.58 6.04
CA LEU A 81 5.31 2.19 6.37
C LEU A 81 4.20 1.55 7.22
N GLY A 82 2.95 1.79 6.81
CA GLY A 82 1.77 1.07 7.28
C GLY A 82 1.59 -0.28 6.60
N GLY A 83 0.42 -0.90 6.77
CA GLY A 83 0.11 -2.21 6.19
C GLY A 83 0.32 -2.28 4.68
N ILE A 84 -0.11 -1.25 3.94
CA ILE A 84 0.08 -1.19 2.48
C ILE A 84 1.54 -0.93 2.12
N GLY A 85 2.18 0.07 2.71
CA GLY A 85 3.58 0.40 2.41
C GLY A 85 4.54 -0.75 2.70
N LEU A 86 4.35 -1.51 3.78
CA LEU A 86 5.14 -2.71 4.06
C LEU A 86 4.96 -3.79 2.97
N ASN A 87 3.76 -3.92 2.41
CA ASN A 87 3.53 -4.84 1.29
C ASN A 87 4.10 -4.31 -0.04
N VAL A 88 4.18 -2.99 -0.24
CA VAL A 88 4.94 -2.39 -1.36
C VAL A 88 6.42 -2.75 -1.23
N ILE A 89 7.02 -2.59 -0.04
CA ILE A 89 8.41 -2.98 0.23
C ILE A 89 8.63 -4.46 -0.10
N GLN A 90 7.73 -5.33 0.36
CA GLN A 90 7.81 -6.76 0.08
C GLN A 90 7.69 -7.05 -1.42
N GLY A 91 6.80 -6.37 -2.12
CA GLY A 91 6.66 -6.44 -3.58
C GLY A 91 7.92 -5.99 -4.31
N ALA A 92 8.53 -4.88 -3.91
CA ALA A 92 9.77 -4.38 -4.47
C ALA A 92 10.94 -5.36 -4.27
N ARG A 93 11.03 -5.97 -3.08
CA ARG A 93 12.00 -7.05 -2.82
C ARG A 93 11.78 -8.25 -3.73
N LEU A 94 10.53 -8.69 -3.91
CA LEU A 94 10.18 -9.80 -4.79
C LEU A 94 10.50 -9.50 -6.26
N ALA A 95 10.34 -8.26 -6.70
CA ALA A 95 10.70 -7.80 -8.05
C ALA A 95 12.22 -7.68 -8.26
N GLY A 96 13.03 -7.74 -7.20
CA GLY A 96 14.48 -7.62 -7.29
C GLY A 96 14.97 -6.17 -7.36
N ALA A 97 14.23 -5.22 -6.81
CA ALA A 97 14.67 -3.82 -6.72
C ALA A 97 16.07 -3.72 -6.08
N GLY A 98 16.92 -2.85 -6.61
CA GLY A 98 18.29 -2.67 -6.15
C GLY A 98 18.36 -1.90 -4.82
N MET A 99 17.56 -0.86 -4.70
CA MET A 99 17.41 -0.07 -3.47
C MET A 99 15.94 0.09 -3.12
N ILE A 100 15.60 -0.11 -1.86
CA ILE A 100 14.24 0.06 -1.34
C ILE A 100 14.31 1.00 -0.14
N ILE A 101 13.89 2.24 -0.35
CA ILE A 101 13.90 3.30 0.67
C ILE A 101 12.51 3.42 1.26
N GLY A 102 12.39 3.24 2.57
CA GLY A 102 11.17 3.54 3.30
C GLY A 102 11.24 4.93 3.92
N VAL A 103 10.18 5.70 3.77
CA VAL A 103 10.03 7.05 4.33
C VAL A 103 8.86 7.06 5.30
N ASP A 104 9.10 7.41 6.55
CA ASP A 104 8.04 7.53 7.56
C ASP A 104 8.40 8.61 8.59
N ILE A 105 7.40 9.21 9.21
CA ILE A 105 7.58 10.14 10.33
C ILE A 105 7.77 9.43 11.68
N ASN A 106 7.41 8.15 11.76
CA ASN A 106 7.57 7.33 12.96
C ASN A 106 8.81 6.44 12.86
N PRO A 107 9.86 6.69 13.66
CA PRO A 107 11.09 5.88 13.62
C PRO A 107 10.87 4.41 13.97
N ASP A 108 9.83 4.06 14.75
CA ASP A 108 9.52 2.68 15.12
C ASP A 108 9.13 1.81 13.90
N ARG A 109 8.82 2.44 12.78
CA ARG A 109 8.51 1.74 11.53
C ARG A 109 9.74 1.18 10.82
N GLU A 110 10.93 1.65 11.15
CA GLU A 110 12.17 1.19 10.51
C GLU A 110 12.38 -0.32 10.70
N GLU A 111 12.20 -0.83 11.92
CA GLU A 111 12.39 -2.26 12.20
C GLU A 111 11.47 -3.15 11.34
N TRP A 112 10.20 -2.76 11.23
CA TRP A 112 9.25 -3.47 10.37
C TRP A 112 9.61 -3.37 8.90
N GLY A 113 9.97 -2.18 8.42
CA GLY A 113 10.42 -1.98 7.04
C GLY A 113 11.58 -2.91 6.68
N ARG A 114 12.58 -3.00 7.56
CA ARG A 114 13.73 -3.90 7.36
C ARG A 114 13.36 -5.38 7.34
N LYS A 115 12.45 -5.81 8.21
CA LYS A 115 11.92 -7.20 8.19
C LYS A 115 11.26 -7.54 6.86
N PHE A 116 10.60 -6.58 6.22
CA PHE A 116 9.94 -6.75 4.92
C PHE A 116 10.88 -6.61 3.72
N GLY A 117 12.09 -6.11 3.93
CA GLY A 117 13.13 -6.06 2.89
C GLY A 117 13.60 -4.65 2.49
N MET A 118 13.24 -3.64 3.26
CA MET A 118 13.75 -2.28 3.11
C MET A 118 15.27 -2.23 3.28
N THR A 119 15.96 -1.54 2.37
CA THR A 119 17.44 -1.41 2.41
C THR A 119 17.88 -0.12 3.09
N ALA A 120 17.09 0.95 2.99
CA ALA A 120 17.38 2.24 3.62
C ALA A 120 16.12 2.85 4.23
N PHE A 121 16.28 3.64 5.29
CA PHE A 121 15.19 4.33 5.97
C PHE A 121 15.47 5.83 6.04
N LEU A 122 14.46 6.64 5.72
CA LEU A 122 14.48 8.08 5.90
C LEU A 122 13.37 8.50 6.88
N ASN A 123 13.77 8.95 8.06
CA ASN A 123 12.83 9.57 8.99
C ASN A 123 12.56 11.01 8.55
N SER A 124 11.37 11.26 8.03
CA SER A 124 10.95 12.58 7.52
C SER A 124 10.32 13.49 8.57
N ARG A 125 10.32 13.10 9.85
CA ARG A 125 9.75 13.92 10.93
C ARG A 125 10.45 15.28 11.04
N GLY A 126 9.69 16.35 10.83
CA GLY A 126 10.21 17.73 10.93
C GLY A 126 11.02 18.19 9.72
N MET A 127 11.15 17.38 8.68
CA MET A 127 11.78 17.79 7.43
C MET A 127 10.79 18.57 6.55
N SER A 128 11.29 19.54 5.81
CA SER A 128 10.53 20.18 4.74
C SER A 128 10.39 19.21 3.55
N ARG A 129 9.44 19.50 2.66
CA ARG A 129 9.29 18.73 1.40
C ARG A 129 10.59 18.72 0.61
N GLU A 130 11.18 19.89 0.48
CA GLU A 130 12.43 20.13 -0.26
C GLU A 130 13.59 19.30 0.30
N ASP A 131 13.70 19.20 1.63
CA ASP A 131 14.75 18.39 2.28
C ASP A 131 14.53 16.90 2.06
N VAL A 132 13.28 16.42 2.12
CA VAL A 132 12.96 15.01 1.83
C VAL A 132 13.30 14.67 0.39
N VAL A 133 12.90 15.50 -0.57
CA VAL A 133 13.22 15.31 -1.98
C VAL A 133 14.73 15.31 -2.20
N ALA A 134 15.45 16.28 -1.64
CA ALA A 134 16.91 16.38 -1.78
C ALA A 134 17.62 15.13 -1.21
N ALA A 135 17.17 14.65 -0.05
CA ALA A 135 17.73 13.43 0.55
C ALA A 135 17.52 12.20 -0.34
N ILE A 136 16.32 12.01 -0.89
CA ILE A 136 16.01 10.89 -1.78
C ILE A 136 16.82 10.97 -3.06
N VAL A 137 16.87 12.14 -3.71
CA VAL A 137 17.64 12.37 -4.93
C VAL A 137 19.12 12.07 -4.71
N ALA A 138 19.68 12.46 -3.56
CA ALA A 138 21.08 12.15 -3.21
C ALA A 138 21.32 10.65 -2.97
N MET A 139 20.33 9.93 -2.41
CA MET A 139 20.44 8.48 -2.16
C MET A 139 20.31 7.65 -3.44
N THR A 140 19.62 8.16 -4.47
CA THR A 140 19.25 7.43 -5.68
C THR A 140 19.94 7.93 -6.95
N ASP A 141 20.96 8.76 -6.81
CA ASP A 141 21.74 9.33 -7.94
C ASP A 141 20.84 10.00 -8.99
N GLY A 142 20.00 10.92 -8.55
CA GLY A 142 19.17 11.73 -9.47
C GLY A 142 17.67 11.54 -9.35
N GLY A 143 17.21 10.71 -8.45
CA GLY A 143 15.81 10.42 -8.17
C GLY A 143 15.46 8.94 -8.29
N ALA A 144 14.35 8.55 -7.72
CA ALA A 144 13.88 7.17 -7.74
C ALA A 144 13.26 6.79 -9.08
N ASP A 145 13.46 5.55 -9.53
CA ASP A 145 12.74 5.00 -10.69
C ASP A 145 11.25 4.91 -10.39
N TYR A 146 10.91 4.48 -9.17
CA TYR A 146 9.53 4.41 -8.70
C TYR A 146 9.38 4.96 -7.30
N THR A 147 8.33 5.77 -7.11
CA THR A 147 7.88 6.18 -5.78
C THR A 147 6.45 5.70 -5.55
N PHE A 148 6.14 5.32 -4.31
CA PHE A 148 4.80 4.86 -3.91
C PHE A 148 4.32 5.69 -2.73
N ASP A 149 3.16 6.34 -2.86
CA ASP A 149 2.48 6.93 -1.72
C ASP A 149 1.46 5.95 -1.13
N ALA A 150 1.67 5.57 0.13
CA ALA A 150 0.76 4.75 0.92
C ALA A 150 0.29 5.50 2.18
N THR A 151 0.27 6.84 2.13
CA THR A 151 -0.15 7.70 3.25
C THR A 151 -1.53 8.31 3.06
N GLY A 152 -1.92 8.56 1.80
CA GLY A 152 -3.12 9.32 1.47
C GLY A 152 -3.02 10.83 1.73
N ASN A 153 -1.81 11.35 1.99
CA ASN A 153 -1.57 12.78 2.24
C ASN A 153 -1.14 13.48 0.94
N THR A 154 -1.87 14.51 0.53
CA THR A 154 -1.63 15.22 -0.73
C THR A 154 -0.24 15.86 -0.83
N GLU A 155 0.31 16.36 0.30
CA GLU A 155 1.67 16.90 0.32
C GLU A 155 2.73 15.81 0.14
N VAL A 156 2.48 14.61 0.70
CA VAL A 156 3.35 13.45 0.49
C VAL A 156 3.26 12.94 -0.95
N MET A 157 2.07 12.94 -1.54
CA MET A 157 1.89 12.59 -2.97
C MET A 157 2.74 13.49 -3.87
N ARG A 158 2.74 14.79 -3.58
CA ARG A 158 3.57 15.75 -4.29
C ARG A 158 5.06 15.51 -4.05
N THR A 159 5.46 15.26 -2.81
CA THR A 159 6.84 14.91 -2.45
C THR A 159 7.30 13.67 -3.20
N ALA A 160 6.46 12.65 -3.26
CA ALA A 160 6.72 11.40 -3.97
C ALA A 160 6.98 11.65 -5.46
N LEU A 161 6.14 12.47 -6.11
CA LEU A 161 6.34 12.84 -7.51
C LEU A 161 7.64 13.61 -7.73
N GLU A 162 7.93 14.60 -6.88
CA GLU A 162 9.13 15.43 -6.99
C GLU A 162 10.43 14.64 -6.69
N ALA A 163 10.35 13.53 -5.96
CA ALA A 163 11.48 12.64 -5.66
C ALA A 163 11.77 11.60 -6.75
N CYS A 164 10.93 11.51 -7.78
CA CYS A 164 11.16 10.64 -8.93
C CYS A 164 12.34 11.13 -9.78
N HIS A 165 13.00 10.19 -10.46
CA HIS A 165 14.03 10.53 -11.45
C HIS A 165 13.45 11.41 -12.56
N ARG A 166 14.13 12.51 -12.87
CA ARG A 166 13.71 13.42 -13.93
C ARG A 166 13.81 12.74 -15.28
N GLY A 167 12.68 12.70 -15.99
CA GLY A 167 12.59 12.15 -17.34
C GLY A 167 11.85 10.83 -17.44
N TRP A 168 12.04 9.87 -16.52
CA TRP A 168 11.37 8.56 -16.59
C TRP A 168 10.83 8.01 -15.27
N GLY A 169 11.14 8.64 -14.13
CA GLY A 169 10.62 8.18 -12.85
C GLY A 169 9.09 8.22 -12.80
N THR A 170 8.50 7.25 -12.14
CA THR A 170 7.04 7.09 -12.03
C THR A 170 6.60 7.12 -10.57
N SER A 171 5.60 7.96 -10.26
CA SER A 171 4.98 8.02 -8.93
C SER A 171 3.62 7.32 -8.94
N ILE A 172 3.44 6.37 -8.03
CA ILE A 172 2.23 5.58 -7.87
C ILE A 172 1.52 6.02 -6.58
N ILE A 173 0.28 6.43 -6.70
CA ILE A 173 -0.59 6.79 -5.58
C ILE A 173 -1.52 5.61 -5.28
N ILE A 174 -1.57 5.21 -4.02
CA ILE A 174 -2.35 4.05 -3.56
C ILE A 174 -3.47 4.50 -2.62
#